data_a2ee9147b926731c6d29ae3c6062fbd7
#
_entry.id   a2ee9147b926731c6d29ae3c6062fbd7
#
_cell.length_a   1.000
_cell.length_b   1.000
_cell.length_c   1.000
_cell.angle_alpha   90.00
_cell.angle_beta   90.00
_cell.angle_gamma   90.00
#
_symmetry.space_group_name_H-M   'P 1'
#
loop_
_entity.id
_entity.type
_entity.pdbx_description
1 polymer ?
#
loop_
_entity_poly.entity_id
_entity_poly.type
_entity_poly.pdbx_seq_one_letter_code
_entity_poly.pdbx_strand_id
1 'polypeptide(L)'
;MAVADSLRPTLLRLGRELRQEKIAGVSPHQVGLMIAIKYTPGVTVGQLAAEERVSTAAMSKRISRLERDGLVARTKSEADRRRIGLTLTEDGQRTLRRVRSRRTAYLASRLGDLTPTELAAVGAAAESLARLLEGEKVRT
;
A
#
# COMPACT_ATOMS: atom_id res chain seq x y z
N MET A 1 -16.13 -13.75 18.67
CA MET A 1 -16.90 -12.56 18.27
C MET A 1 -16.46 -11.31 19.02
N ALA A 2 -16.41 -11.30 20.36
CA ALA A 2 -16.06 -10.10 21.13
C ALA A 2 -14.70 -9.47 20.76
N VAL A 3 -13.67 -10.29 20.48
CA VAL A 3 -12.36 -9.79 20.03
C VAL A 3 -12.45 -9.10 18.68
N ALA A 4 -13.17 -9.70 17.74
CA ALA A 4 -13.35 -9.12 16.41
C ALA A 4 -14.13 -7.79 16.48
N ASP A 5 -15.15 -7.72 17.32
CA ASP A 5 -15.98 -6.52 17.48
C ASP A 5 -15.17 -5.34 18.06
N SER A 6 -14.25 -5.61 18.98
CA SER A 6 -13.40 -4.57 19.56
C SER A 6 -12.20 -4.23 18.68
N LEU A 7 -11.65 -5.21 17.98
CA LEU A 7 -10.44 -5.03 17.17
C LEU A 7 -10.73 -4.28 15.86
N ARG A 8 -11.84 -4.62 15.20
CA ARG A 8 -12.19 -4.05 13.88
C ARG A 8 -12.19 -2.52 13.86
N PRO A 9 -12.93 -1.81 14.73
CA PRO A 9 -12.94 -0.34 14.68
C PRO A 9 -11.57 0.26 14.99
N THR A 10 -10.81 -0.36 15.88
CA THR A 10 -9.46 0.09 16.24
C THR A 10 -8.52 -0.04 15.05
N LEU A 11 -8.51 -1.16 14.36
CA LEU A 11 -7.69 -1.36 13.16
C LEU A 11 -8.05 -0.39 12.04
N LEU A 12 -9.36 -0.18 11.81
CA LEU A 12 -9.82 0.75 10.78
C LEU A 12 -9.39 2.18 11.08
N ARG A 13 -9.50 2.60 12.34
CA ARG A 13 -9.11 3.94 12.76
C ARG A 13 -7.60 4.15 12.70
N LEU A 14 -6.82 3.22 13.24
CA LEU A 14 -5.35 3.28 13.16
C LEU A 14 -4.87 3.30 11.71
N GLY A 15 -5.43 2.43 10.87
CA GLY A 15 -5.10 2.42 9.45
C GLY A 15 -5.43 3.73 8.75
N ARG A 16 -6.54 4.36 9.10
CA ARG A 16 -6.92 5.68 8.59
C ARG A 16 -5.92 6.75 9.01
N GLU A 17 -5.55 6.79 10.29
CA GLU A 17 -4.58 7.75 10.80
C GLU A 17 -3.20 7.59 10.15
N LEU A 18 -2.75 6.34 9.94
CA LEU A 18 -1.50 6.06 9.24
C LEU A 18 -1.49 6.52 7.78
N ARG A 19 -2.66 6.62 7.15
CA ARG A 19 -2.79 7.00 5.73
C ARG A 19 -3.21 8.45 5.50
N GLN A 20 -3.43 9.24 6.53
CA GLN A 20 -4.02 10.58 6.42
C GLN A 20 -3.12 11.62 5.75
N GLU A 21 -1.82 11.49 5.84
CA GLU A 21 -0.91 12.53 5.39
C GLU A 21 -0.39 12.31 3.98
N LYS A 22 -0.29 13.41 3.22
CA LYS A 22 0.50 13.44 2.01
C LYS A 22 1.97 13.44 2.40
N ILE A 23 2.70 12.38 2.05
CA ILE A 23 4.10 12.19 2.42
C ILE A 23 4.94 12.17 1.14
N ALA A 24 6.06 12.88 1.15
CA ALA A 24 6.99 12.92 0.03
C ALA A 24 6.32 13.30 -1.31
N GLY A 25 5.31 14.16 -1.25
CA GLY A 25 4.61 14.66 -2.43
C GLY A 25 3.52 13.73 -2.99
N VAL A 26 3.30 12.56 -2.40
CA VAL A 26 2.28 11.60 -2.85
C VAL A 26 1.12 11.50 -1.87
N SER A 27 -0.09 11.40 -2.42
CA SER A 27 -1.30 11.19 -1.63
C SER A 27 -1.41 9.74 -1.17
N PRO A 28 -2.20 9.44 -0.13
CA PRO A 28 -2.44 8.06 0.30
C PRO A 28 -2.96 7.16 -0.83
N HIS A 29 -3.79 7.69 -1.72
CA HIS A 29 -4.29 6.94 -2.87
C HIS A 29 -3.19 6.61 -3.88
N GLN A 30 -2.32 7.57 -4.18
CA GLN A 30 -1.15 7.35 -5.04
C GLN A 30 -0.20 6.31 -4.44
N VAL A 31 0.02 6.36 -3.13
CA VAL A 31 0.83 5.35 -2.41
C VAL A 31 0.23 3.96 -2.60
N GLY A 32 -1.09 3.82 -2.46
CA GLY A 32 -1.77 2.54 -2.69
C GLY A 32 -1.54 1.97 -4.08
N LEU A 33 -1.63 2.81 -5.12
CA LEU A 33 -1.34 2.42 -6.49
C LEU A 33 0.13 2.01 -6.68
N MET A 34 1.05 2.75 -6.11
CA MET A 34 2.48 2.44 -6.17
C MET A 34 2.80 1.11 -5.50
N ILE A 35 2.17 0.82 -4.37
CA ILE A 35 2.31 -0.46 -3.68
C ILE A 35 1.79 -1.61 -4.55
N ALA A 36 0.63 -1.46 -5.17
CA ALA A 36 0.07 -2.46 -6.06
C ALA A 36 1.02 -2.76 -7.24
N ILE A 37 1.60 -1.72 -7.84
CA ILE A 37 2.58 -1.86 -8.93
C ILE A 37 3.85 -2.54 -8.44
N LYS A 38 4.33 -2.21 -7.24
CA LYS A 38 5.53 -2.82 -6.66
C LYS A 38 5.38 -4.32 -6.48
N TYR A 39 4.24 -4.78 -5.96
CA TYR A 39 4.01 -6.20 -5.69
C TYR A 39 3.54 -7.00 -6.89
N THR A 40 3.11 -6.33 -7.95
CA THR A 40 2.71 -6.98 -9.22
C THR A 40 3.40 -6.28 -10.39
N PRO A 41 4.73 -6.45 -10.55
CA PRO A 41 5.46 -5.83 -11.66
C PRO A 41 4.88 -6.31 -12.99
N GLY A 42 4.70 -5.40 -13.91
CA GLY A 42 4.07 -5.71 -15.19
C GLY A 42 2.55 -5.64 -15.19
N VAL A 43 1.93 -5.27 -14.05
CA VAL A 43 0.48 -5.05 -13.98
C VAL A 43 0.06 -3.99 -15.00
N THR A 44 -1.08 -4.20 -15.66
CA THR A 44 -1.61 -3.25 -16.66
C THR A 44 -2.55 -2.24 -16.01
N VAL A 45 -2.77 -1.12 -16.69
CA VAL A 45 -3.78 -0.12 -16.28
C VAL A 45 -5.16 -0.76 -16.18
N GLY A 46 -5.51 -1.63 -17.13
CA GLY A 46 -6.80 -2.34 -17.12
C GLY A 46 -6.97 -3.24 -15.91
N GLN A 47 -5.92 -3.96 -15.51
CA GLN A 47 -5.95 -4.80 -14.31
C GLN A 47 -6.14 -3.98 -13.03
N LEU A 48 -5.42 -2.87 -12.90
CA LEU A 48 -5.58 -1.96 -11.75
C LEU A 48 -6.98 -1.33 -11.71
N ALA A 49 -7.50 -0.94 -12.88
CA ALA A 49 -8.84 -0.39 -12.99
C ALA A 49 -9.91 -1.38 -12.52
N ALA A 50 -9.78 -2.65 -12.92
CA ALA A 50 -10.68 -3.71 -12.52
C ALA A 50 -10.63 -3.96 -11.01
N GLU A 51 -9.43 -4.03 -10.42
CA GLU A 51 -9.26 -4.23 -8.97
C GLU A 51 -9.87 -3.09 -8.15
N GLU A 52 -9.68 -1.85 -8.60
CA GLU A 52 -10.20 -0.65 -7.92
C GLU A 52 -11.64 -0.32 -8.30
N ARG A 53 -12.24 -1.07 -9.20
CA ARG A 53 -13.61 -0.85 -9.68
C ARG A 53 -13.84 0.56 -10.23
N VAL A 54 -12.89 1.04 -11.00
CA VAL A 54 -12.96 2.32 -11.71
C VAL A 54 -12.82 2.09 -13.21
N SER A 55 -13.16 3.10 -14.01
CA SER A 55 -12.97 3.01 -15.45
C SER A 55 -11.48 2.98 -15.81
N THR A 56 -11.17 2.34 -16.94
CA THR A 56 -9.79 2.33 -17.48
C THR A 56 -9.32 3.75 -17.76
N ALA A 57 -10.20 4.62 -18.24
CA ALA A 57 -9.87 6.03 -18.48
C ALA A 57 -9.49 6.78 -17.20
N ALA A 58 -10.23 6.56 -16.11
CA ALA A 58 -9.92 7.17 -14.82
C ALA A 58 -8.59 6.65 -14.26
N MET A 59 -8.36 5.35 -14.33
CA MET A 59 -7.09 4.75 -13.89
C MET A 59 -5.93 5.25 -14.75
N SER A 60 -6.09 5.30 -16.07
CA SER A 60 -5.06 5.80 -16.99
C SER A 60 -4.64 7.23 -16.62
N LYS A 61 -5.59 8.07 -16.26
CA LYS A 61 -5.32 9.45 -15.82
C LYS A 61 -4.48 9.49 -14.53
N ARG A 62 -4.80 8.63 -13.57
CA ARG A 62 -4.06 8.52 -12.31
C ARG A 62 -2.63 8.02 -12.54
N ILE A 63 -2.47 7.02 -13.38
CA ILE A 63 -1.16 6.46 -13.72
C ILE A 63 -0.32 7.48 -14.52
N SER A 64 -0.92 8.19 -15.46
CA SER A 64 -0.21 9.23 -16.21
C SER A 64 0.34 10.32 -15.31
N ARG A 65 -0.35 10.65 -14.24
CA ARG A 65 0.16 11.60 -13.24
C ARG A 65 1.38 11.06 -12.51
N LEU A 66 1.36 9.79 -12.07
CA LEU A 66 2.51 9.15 -11.44
C LEU A 66 3.69 9.03 -12.40
N GLU A 67 3.42 8.74 -13.67
CA GLU A 67 4.44 8.68 -14.72
C GLU A 67 5.07 10.07 -14.96
N ARG A 68 4.26 11.11 -15.02
CA ARG A 68 4.72 12.49 -15.16
C ARG A 68 5.59 12.92 -13.99
N ASP A 69 5.27 12.48 -12.78
CA ASP A 69 6.04 12.75 -11.57
C ASP A 69 7.31 11.87 -11.48
N GLY A 70 7.54 11.00 -12.45
CA GLY A 70 8.73 10.16 -12.52
C GLY A 70 8.73 8.95 -11.58
N LEU A 71 7.58 8.56 -11.05
CA LEU A 71 7.46 7.51 -10.04
C LEU A 71 7.11 6.14 -10.62
N VAL A 72 6.50 6.12 -11.79
CA VAL A 72 6.05 4.92 -12.50
C VAL A 72 6.52 5.00 -13.93
N ALA A 73 6.87 3.87 -14.51
CA ALA A 73 7.24 3.72 -15.92
C ALA A 73 6.34 2.67 -16.59
N ARG A 74 6.05 2.88 -17.86
CA ARG A 74 5.37 1.91 -18.71
C ARG A 74 6.41 1.14 -19.49
N THR A 75 6.34 -0.18 -19.45
CA THR A 75 7.22 -1.08 -20.17
C THR A 75 6.44 -2.04 -21.03
N LYS A 76 6.92 -2.27 -22.25
CA LYS A 76 6.34 -3.31 -23.10
C LYS A 76 6.80 -4.66 -22.62
N SER A 77 5.85 -5.62 -22.54
CA SER A 77 6.20 -7.01 -22.25
C SER A 77 7.03 -7.61 -23.39
N GLU A 78 8.12 -8.29 -23.06
CA GLU A 78 8.92 -9.02 -24.05
C GLU A 78 8.15 -10.21 -24.65
N ALA A 79 7.28 -10.83 -23.83
CA ALA A 79 6.47 -11.97 -24.24
C ALA A 79 5.29 -11.56 -25.14
N ASP A 80 4.71 -10.39 -24.91
CA ASP A 80 3.59 -9.84 -25.69
C ASP A 80 3.75 -8.33 -25.84
N ARG A 81 4.21 -7.88 -27.00
CA ARG A 81 4.43 -6.46 -27.32
C ARG A 81 3.16 -5.61 -27.30
N ARG A 82 1.96 -6.23 -27.29
CA ARG A 82 0.68 -5.54 -27.18
C ARG A 82 0.38 -5.16 -25.73
N ARG A 83 1.05 -5.82 -24.78
CA ARG A 83 0.83 -5.62 -23.37
C ARG A 83 1.83 -4.61 -22.82
N ILE A 84 1.31 -3.50 -22.28
CA ILE A 84 2.10 -2.48 -21.59
C ILE A 84 1.91 -2.70 -20.10
N GLY A 85 2.98 -3.10 -19.42
CA GLY A 85 3.02 -3.26 -17.98
C GLY A 85 3.53 -2.00 -17.29
N LEU A 86 3.22 -1.90 -16.01
CA LEU A 86 3.65 -0.81 -15.14
C LEU A 86 4.73 -1.32 -14.18
N THR A 87 5.73 -0.50 -13.95
CA THR A 87 6.78 -0.75 -12.95
C THR A 87 7.07 0.53 -12.19
N LEU A 88 7.56 0.38 -10.95
CA LEU A 88 8.08 1.53 -10.23
C LEU A 88 9.45 1.91 -10.77
N THR A 89 9.69 3.20 -10.89
CA THR A 89 11.03 3.73 -11.13
C THR A 89 11.85 3.66 -9.85
N GLU A 90 13.15 3.91 -9.94
CA GLU A 90 14.00 4.03 -8.77
C GLU A 90 13.52 5.14 -7.83
N ASP A 91 13.08 6.28 -8.38
CA ASP A 91 12.47 7.36 -7.61
C ASP A 91 11.16 6.94 -6.94
N GLY A 92 10.34 6.14 -7.61
CA GLY A 92 9.13 5.57 -7.05
C GLY A 92 9.41 4.67 -5.86
N GLN A 93 10.42 3.81 -5.96
CA GLN A 93 10.84 2.95 -4.86
C GLN A 93 11.38 3.76 -3.68
N ARG A 94 12.17 4.77 -3.96
CA ARG A 94 12.71 5.69 -2.94
C ARG A 94 11.60 6.44 -2.22
N THR A 95 10.60 6.90 -2.96
CA THR A 95 9.41 7.57 -2.41
C THR A 95 8.64 6.63 -1.49
N LEU A 96 8.41 5.38 -1.88
CA LEU A 96 7.76 4.40 -1.01
C LEU A 96 8.55 4.11 0.27
N ARG A 97 9.88 4.06 0.18
CA ARG A 97 10.70 3.90 1.40
C ARG A 97 10.52 5.07 2.35
N ARG A 98 10.45 6.30 1.85
CA ARG A 98 10.18 7.49 2.67
C ARG A 98 8.81 7.43 3.33
N VAL A 99 7.78 7.04 2.57
CA VAL A 99 6.43 6.87 3.11
C VAL A 99 6.43 5.84 4.23
N ARG A 100 7.05 4.70 4.00
CA ARG A 100 7.15 3.63 5.01
C ARG A 100 7.86 4.12 6.27
N SER A 101 8.97 4.82 6.15
CA SER A 101 9.72 5.37 7.29
C SER A 101 8.88 6.36 8.08
N ARG A 102 8.16 7.25 7.42
CA ARG A 102 7.28 8.24 8.07
C ARG A 102 6.14 7.57 8.80
N ARG A 103 5.48 6.61 8.18
CA ARG A 103 4.39 5.84 8.81
C ARG A 103 4.88 5.04 10.01
N THR A 104 6.03 4.41 9.90
CA THR A 104 6.65 3.68 11.02
C THR A 104 7.01 4.61 12.17
N ALA A 105 7.61 5.77 11.89
CA ALA A 105 7.95 6.76 12.91
C ALA A 105 6.70 7.32 13.63
N TYR A 106 5.63 7.56 12.88
CA TYR A 106 4.35 7.99 13.46
C TYR A 106 3.81 6.93 14.43
N LEU A 107 3.77 5.69 14.00
CA LEU A 107 3.29 4.58 14.84
C LEU A 107 4.18 4.38 16.05
N ALA A 108 5.50 4.45 15.89
CA ALA A 108 6.45 4.34 17.00
C ALA A 108 6.22 5.43 18.05
N SER A 109 5.95 6.66 17.62
CA SER A 109 5.59 7.76 18.52
C SER A 109 4.35 7.45 19.35
N ARG A 110 3.31 6.88 18.71
CA ARG A 110 2.07 6.51 19.41
C ARG A 110 2.28 5.32 20.36
N LEU A 111 3.08 4.35 19.95
CA LEU A 111 3.43 3.20 20.79
C LEU A 111 4.23 3.59 22.04
N GLY A 112 4.95 4.72 21.99
CA GLY A 112 5.68 5.26 23.15
C GLY A 112 4.78 5.67 24.32
N ASP A 113 3.48 5.85 24.10
CA ASP A 113 2.51 6.15 25.17
C ASP A 113 2.04 4.90 25.93
N LEU A 114 2.41 3.72 25.47
CA LEU A 114 2.06 2.45 26.10
C LEU A 114 3.03 2.09 27.21
N THR A 115 2.52 1.37 28.21
CA THR A 115 3.37 0.73 29.23
C THR A 115 4.21 -0.39 28.59
N PRO A 116 5.34 -0.80 29.21
CA PRO A 116 6.14 -1.92 28.70
C PRO A 116 5.33 -3.22 28.52
N THR A 117 4.39 -3.48 29.43
CA THR A 117 3.51 -4.66 29.34
C THR A 117 2.55 -4.55 28.15
N GLU A 118 1.94 -3.41 27.94
CA GLU A 118 1.06 -3.16 26.79
C GLU A 118 1.83 -3.23 25.47
N LEU A 119 3.03 -2.67 25.42
CA LEU A 119 3.88 -2.71 24.23
C LEU A 119 4.26 -4.16 23.86
N ALA A 120 4.61 -4.98 24.85
CA ALA A 120 4.89 -6.40 24.64
C ALA A 120 3.66 -7.16 24.11
N ALA A 121 2.46 -6.85 24.64
CA ALA A 121 1.21 -7.43 24.17
C ALA A 121 0.90 -7.06 22.72
N VAL A 122 1.10 -5.80 22.35
CA VAL A 122 0.93 -5.33 20.97
C VAL A 122 1.93 -6.00 20.03
N GLY A 123 3.19 -6.13 20.43
CA GLY A 123 4.23 -6.83 19.65
C GLY A 123 3.86 -8.28 19.37
N ALA A 124 3.38 -9.01 20.40
CA ALA A 124 2.91 -10.39 20.22
C ALA A 124 1.68 -10.46 19.33
N ALA A 125 0.74 -9.52 19.47
CA ALA A 125 -0.46 -9.46 18.64
C ALA A 125 -0.13 -9.16 17.17
N ALA A 126 0.87 -8.35 16.89
CA ALA A 126 1.28 -8.01 15.52
C ALA A 126 1.66 -9.26 14.72
N GLU A 127 2.42 -10.18 15.31
CA GLU A 127 2.77 -11.45 14.67
C GLU A 127 1.52 -12.32 14.40
N SER A 128 0.61 -12.37 15.37
CA SER A 128 -0.64 -13.12 15.24
C SER A 128 -1.53 -12.56 14.14
N LEU A 129 -1.62 -11.23 14.06
CA LEU A 129 -2.41 -10.53 13.03
C LEU A 129 -1.82 -10.72 11.63
N ALA A 130 -0.48 -10.74 11.51
CA ALA A 130 0.18 -10.96 10.23
C ALA A 130 -0.20 -12.33 9.63
N ARG A 131 -0.32 -13.37 10.47
CA ARG A 131 -0.74 -14.69 10.03
C ARG A 131 -2.15 -14.73 9.41
N LEU A 132 -3.03 -13.81 9.80
CA LEU A 132 -4.38 -13.73 9.20
C LEU A 132 -4.32 -13.36 7.71
N LEU A 133 -3.30 -12.59 7.31
CA LEU A 133 -3.13 -12.16 5.92
C LEU A 133 -2.43 -13.21 5.05
N GLU A 134 -1.64 -14.09 5.65
CA GLU A 134 -0.93 -15.16 4.93
C GLU A 134 -1.87 -16.22 4.37
N GLY A 135 -3.01 -16.45 5.02
CA GLY A 135 -4.02 -17.42 4.59
C GLY A 135 -4.80 -17.03 3.33
N GLU A 136 -4.78 -15.76 2.93
CA GLU A 136 -5.48 -15.29 1.72
C GLU A 136 -4.68 -15.53 0.42
N LYS A 137 -3.37 -15.66 0.52
CA LYS A 137 -2.50 -15.93 -0.66
C LYS A 137 -2.67 -17.32 -1.27
N VAL A 138 -3.37 -18.22 -0.58
CA VAL A 138 -3.59 -19.61 -1.02
C VAL A 138 -4.95 -19.79 -1.73
N ARG A 139 -5.76 -18.74 -1.81
CA ARG A 139 -7.13 -18.82 -2.37
C ARG A 139 -7.32 -18.15 -3.74
N THR A 140 -6.24 -17.80 -4.41
CA THR A 140 -6.31 -17.33 -5.80
C THR A 140 -5.66 -18.28 -6.76
#